data_9750eae15b007bd6a36e8972a74e877f
#
_entry.id   9750eae15b007bd6a36e8972a74e877f
#
_cell.length_a   1.000
_cell.length_b   1.000
_cell.length_c   1.000
_cell.angle_alpha   90.00
_cell.angle_beta   90.00
_cell.angle_gamma   90.00
#
_symmetry.space_group_name_H-M   'P 1'
#
loop_
_entity.id
_entity.type
_entity.pdbx_description
1 polymer ?
#
loop_
_entity_poly.entity_id
_entity_poly.type
_entity_poly.pdbx_seq_one_letter_code
_entity_poly.pdbx_strand_id
1 'polypeptide(L)'
;EEERQRAFEIMELARIPGAIDELGLGTLRDGFSNKLFPGTSTLHTHARYYFLTVYLMKYLEEEYSGHPLETIQHKLTEGEKDTARALIAWADNHGRPQTGITGSGFANTNRWVKQTPTYMNWAAAQTYGLIKDPGLKLNSFLRVVAHSKPKATPEDEEFSDSFTSGLWNVPLECYFQWKAALQKGEEISLELSPEESSQLKNVICQQ
;
A
#
# COMPACT_ATOMS: atom_id res chain seq x y z
N GLU A 1 25.78 -0.88 -46.39
CA GLU A 1 26.25 0.02 -45.31
C GLU A 1 25.09 0.76 -44.64
N GLU A 2 24.14 1.32 -45.42
CA GLU A 2 22.96 2.01 -44.86
C GLU A 2 22.07 1.13 -43.97
N GLU A 3 21.87 -0.14 -44.31
CA GLU A 3 21.04 -1.05 -43.50
C GLU A 3 21.73 -1.40 -42.17
N ARG A 4 23.05 -1.49 -42.16
CA ARG A 4 23.83 -1.69 -40.93
C ARG A 4 23.75 -0.46 -40.01
N GLN A 5 23.77 0.72 -40.59
CA GLN A 5 23.69 1.97 -39.87
C GLN A 5 22.30 2.18 -39.23
N ARG A 6 21.25 1.86 -39.98
CA ARG A 6 19.86 1.85 -39.45
C ARG A 6 19.65 0.81 -38.36
N ALA A 7 20.23 -0.38 -38.52
CA ALA A 7 20.16 -1.40 -37.47
C ALA A 7 20.89 -0.96 -36.19
N PHE A 8 22.03 -0.25 -36.31
CA PHE A 8 22.76 0.29 -35.16
C PHE A 8 22.00 1.43 -34.48
N GLU A 9 21.36 2.34 -35.22
CA GLU A 9 20.51 3.39 -34.70
C GLU A 9 19.28 2.85 -33.95
N ILE A 10 18.65 1.80 -34.49
CA ILE A 10 17.55 1.10 -33.81
C ILE A 10 18.02 0.43 -32.51
N MET A 11 19.21 -0.18 -32.51
CA MET A 11 19.78 -0.78 -31.30
C MET A 11 20.21 0.26 -30.26
N GLU A 12 20.66 1.44 -30.66
CA GLU A 12 20.95 2.55 -29.73
C GLU A 12 19.68 3.14 -29.14
N LEU A 13 18.62 3.34 -29.95
CA LEU A 13 17.30 3.75 -29.48
C LEU A 13 16.71 2.75 -28.46
N ALA A 14 16.92 1.45 -28.69
CA ALA A 14 16.46 0.42 -27.75
C ALA A 14 17.25 0.40 -26.41
N ARG A 15 18.39 1.06 -26.34
CA ARG A 15 19.20 1.20 -25.09
C ARG A 15 18.76 2.38 -24.23
N ILE A 16 17.96 3.31 -24.76
CA ILE A 16 17.46 4.45 -23.98
C ILE A 16 16.38 3.95 -23.03
N PRO A 17 16.53 4.14 -21.69
CA PRO A 17 15.47 3.79 -20.76
C PRO A 17 14.17 4.55 -21.10
N GLY A 18 13.12 3.82 -21.50
CA GLY A 18 11.84 4.39 -21.96
C GLY A 18 11.53 4.17 -23.44
N ALA A 19 12.52 3.93 -24.33
CA ALA A 19 12.31 3.71 -25.76
C ALA A 19 11.59 2.38 -26.08
N ILE A 20 11.61 1.42 -25.15
CA ILE A 20 10.92 0.13 -25.30
C ILE A 20 9.40 0.29 -25.28
N ASP A 21 8.89 1.38 -24.69
CA ASP A 21 7.45 1.64 -24.59
C ASP A 21 6.85 2.15 -25.92
N GLU A 22 7.65 2.74 -26.81
CA GLU A 22 7.21 3.18 -28.14
C GLU A 22 6.75 2.02 -29.04
N LEU A 23 7.20 0.80 -28.77
CA LEU A 23 6.76 -0.42 -29.45
C LEU A 23 5.49 -1.04 -28.86
N GLY A 24 4.92 -0.47 -27.79
CA GLY A 24 3.76 -1.01 -27.11
C GLY A 24 4.02 -2.32 -26.35
N LEU A 25 5.28 -2.76 -26.23
CA LEU A 25 5.66 -3.99 -25.52
C LEU A 25 5.45 -3.84 -24.00
N GLY A 26 5.63 -2.61 -23.48
CA GLY A 26 5.31 -2.29 -22.09
C GLY A 26 3.83 -2.53 -21.79
N THR A 27 2.95 -2.03 -22.63
CA THR A 27 1.49 -2.21 -22.50
C THR A 27 1.08 -3.68 -22.58
N LEU A 28 1.69 -4.47 -23.47
CA LEU A 28 1.44 -5.92 -23.56
C LEU A 28 1.94 -6.65 -22.32
N ARG A 29 3.18 -6.38 -21.88
CA ARG A 29 3.76 -6.94 -20.66
C ARG A 29 2.86 -6.64 -19.46
N ASP A 30 2.45 -5.38 -19.30
CA ASP A 30 1.63 -4.95 -18.18
C ASP A 30 0.22 -5.56 -18.24
N GLY A 31 -0.34 -5.71 -19.46
CA GLY A 31 -1.59 -6.43 -19.69
C GLY A 31 -1.50 -7.90 -19.28
N PHE A 32 -0.44 -8.61 -19.66
CA PHE A 32 -0.19 -9.99 -19.22
C PHE A 32 0.07 -10.07 -17.71
N SER A 33 0.89 -9.17 -17.18
CA SER A 33 1.17 -9.11 -15.74
C SER A 33 -0.10 -8.88 -14.94
N ASN A 34 -0.93 -7.94 -15.34
CA ASN A 34 -2.20 -7.66 -14.67
C ASN A 34 -3.22 -8.80 -14.78
N LYS A 35 -3.15 -9.59 -15.85
CA LYS A 35 -4.02 -10.75 -16.04
C LYS A 35 -3.56 -11.96 -15.24
N LEU A 36 -2.26 -12.17 -15.11
CA LEU A 36 -1.67 -13.31 -14.38
C LEU A 36 -1.55 -13.02 -12.87
N PHE A 37 -1.28 -11.77 -12.54
CA PHE A 37 -1.04 -11.29 -11.16
C PHE A 37 -1.76 -9.96 -10.98
N PRO A 38 -3.10 -9.96 -10.89
CA PRO A 38 -3.87 -8.74 -10.79
C PRO A 38 -3.48 -7.93 -9.54
N GLY A 39 -3.30 -6.62 -9.71
CA GLY A 39 -2.90 -5.72 -8.63
C GLY A 39 -1.41 -5.73 -8.26
N THR A 40 -0.58 -6.56 -8.89
CA THR A 40 0.86 -6.67 -8.61
C THR A 40 1.74 -6.18 -9.76
N SER A 41 1.31 -5.14 -10.47
CA SER A 41 2.09 -4.52 -11.56
C SER A 41 3.46 -3.99 -11.09
N THR A 42 3.61 -3.75 -9.79
CA THR A 42 4.89 -3.49 -9.14
C THR A 42 5.30 -4.75 -8.36
N LEU A 43 6.52 -5.23 -8.56
CA LEU A 43 7.04 -6.37 -7.81
C LEU A 43 7.17 -6.00 -6.33
N HIS A 44 6.25 -6.49 -5.52
CA HIS A 44 6.30 -6.35 -4.07
C HIS A 44 7.03 -7.55 -3.48
N THR A 45 7.97 -7.29 -2.61
CA THR A 45 8.74 -8.35 -1.96
C THR A 45 7.96 -9.04 -0.85
N HIS A 46 7.01 -8.32 -0.24
CA HIS A 46 6.26 -8.80 0.92
C HIS A 46 4.76 -8.50 0.77
N ALA A 47 3.96 -9.56 0.70
CA ALA A 47 2.50 -9.47 0.55
C ALA A 47 1.83 -8.80 1.77
N ARG A 48 2.49 -8.77 2.93
CA ARG A 48 1.96 -8.11 4.13
C ARG A 48 1.71 -6.62 3.94
N TYR A 49 2.41 -5.97 3.01
CA TYR A 49 2.15 -4.56 2.69
C TYR A 49 0.72 -4.28 2.25
N TYR A 50 0.00 -5.25 1.69
CA TYR A 50 -1.42 -5.08 1.35
C TYR A 50 -2.24 -4.80 2.60
N PHE A 51 -2.00 -5.57 3.68
CA PHE A 51 -2.67 -5.39 4.96
C PHE A 51 -2.19 -4.13 5.68
N LEU A 52 -0.87 -3.89 5.75
CA LEU A 52 -0.31 -2.71 6.40
C LEU A 52 -0.85 -1.40 5.80
N THR A 53 -1.04 -1.38 4.47
CA THR A 53 -1.69 -0.25 3.78
C THR A 53 -3.11 -0.03 4.28
N VAL A 54 -3.91 -1.09 4.35
CA VAL A 54 -5.31 -1.01 4.79
C VAL A 54 -5.39 -0.67 6.28
N TYR A 55 -4.52 -1.23 7.10
CA TYR A 55 -4.46 -0.91 8.53
C TYR A 55 -4.16 0.57 8.76
N LEU A 56 -3.20 1.13 8.05
CA LEU A 56 -2.88 2.54 8.17
C LEU A 56 -4.05 3.43 7.71
N MET A 57 -4.74 3.07 6.62
CA MET A 57 -5.90 3.82 6.14
C MET A 57 -7.06 3.77 7.12
N LYS A 58 -7.35 2.57 7.65
CA LYS A 58 -8.37 2.39 8.69
C LYS A 58 -8.04 3.19 9.95
N TYR A 59 -6.78 3.19 10.37
CA TYR A 59 -6.30 4.00 11.49
C TYR A 59 -6.50 5.50 11.24
N LEU A 60 -6.15 6.00 10.05
CA LEU A 60 -6.36 7.42 9.71
C LEU A 60 -7.84 7.81 9.71
N GLU A 61 -8.70 6.93 9.23
CA GLU A 61 -10.14 7.13 9.30
C GLU A 61 -10.66 7.19 10.75
N GLU A 62 -10.17 6.28 11.60
CA GLU A 62 -10.61 6.24 13.00
C GLU A 62 -10.17 7.47 13.81
N GLU A 63 -8.92 7.90 13.62
CA GLU A 63 -8.30 8.90 14.49
C GLU A 63 -8.34 10.32 13.92
N TYR A 64 -8.47 10.46 12.59
CA TYR A 64 -8.30 11.76 11.92
C TYR A 64 -9.49 12.16 11.03
N SER A 65 -10.65 11.51 11.13
CA SER A 65 -11.88 11.97 10.47
C SER A 65 -12.22 13.40 10.88
N GLY A 66 -12.54 14.24 9.90
CA GLY A 66 -12.87 15.64 10.09
C GLY A 66 -11.68 16.60 10.26
N HIS A 67 -10.46 16.06 10.22
CA HIS A 67 -9.26 16.92 10.24
C HIS A 67 -8.95 17.46 8.84
N PRO A 68 -8.23 18.60 8.73
CA PRO A 68 -7.80 19.13 7.43
C PRO A 68 -7.04 18.10 6.60
N LEU A 69 -7.26 18.10 5.29
CA LEU A 69 -6.63 17.13 4.36
C LEU A 69 -5.09 17.12 4.49
N GLU A 70 -4.48 18.29 4.66
CA GLU A 70 -3.02 18.41 4.84
C GLU A 70 -2.54 17.68 6.11
N THR A 71 -3.32 17.77 7.20
CA THR A 71 -3.04 17.06 8.44
C THR A 71 -3.11 15.54 8.21
N ILE A 72 -4.14 15.06 7.52
CA ILE A 72 -4.30 13.63 7.21
C ILE A 72 -3.16 13.12 6.31
N GLN A 73 -2.77 13.89 5.29
CA GLN A 73 -1.63 13.55 4.42
C GLN A 73 -0.30 13.52 5.18
N HIS A 74 -0.11 14.45 6.10
CA HIS A 74 1.07 14.46 6.98
C HIS A 74 1.07 13.21 7.87
N LYS A 75 -0.06 12.90 8.50
CA LYS A 75 -0.22 11.70 9.35
C LYS A 75 -0.08 10.39 8.58
N LEU A 76 -0.51 10.34 7.32
CA LEU A 76 -0.23 9.23 6.42
C LEU A 76 1.28 9.02 6.27
N THR A 77 2.01 10.08 5.93
CA THR A 77 3.47 10.02 5.76
C THR A 77 4.20 9.61 7.05
N GLU A 78 3.78 10.15 8.19
CA GLU A 78 4.31 9.76 9.50
C GLU A 78 4.05 8.28 9.79
N GLY A 79 2.81 7.81 9.62
CA GLY A 79 2.45 6.41 9.83
C GLY A 79 3.17 5.44 8.91
N GLU A 80 3.43 5.81 7.65
CA GLU A 80 4.27 5.01 6.75
C GLU A 80 5.73 4.91 7.25
N LYS A 81 6.30 6.02 7.76
CA LYS A 81 7.64 6.03 8.35
C LYS A 81 7.72 5.22 9.65
N ASP A 82 6.71 5.37 10.52
CA ASP A 82 6.63 4.61 11.75
C ASP A 82 6.53 3.11 11.48
N THR A 83 5.69 2.72 10.52
CA THR A 83 5.60 1.34 10.05
C THR A 83 6.95 0.85 9.50
N ALA A 84 7.64 1.65 8.67
CA ALA A 84 8.94 1.28 8.16
C ALA A 84 9.97 1.09 9.28
N ARG A 85 9.99 1.96 10.30
CA ARG A 85 10.86 1.83 11.47
C ARG A 85 10.59 0.55 12.26
N ALA A 86 9.31 0.24 12.48
CA ALA A 86 8.90 -0.98 13.18
C ALA A 86 9.29 -2.26 12.41
N LEU A 87 9.17 -2.24 11.08
CA LEU A 87 9.60 -3.34 10.20
C LEU A 87 11.13 -3.50 10.19
N ILE A 88 11.89 -2.39 10.19
CA ILE A 88 13.35 -2.41 10.28
C ILE A 88 13.79 -3.02 11.62
N ALA A 89 13.19 -2.56 12.73
CA ALA A 89 13.51 -3.09 14.06
C ALA A 89 13.25 -4.60 14.12
N TRP A 90 12.15 -5.07 13.57
CA TRP A 90 11.87 -6.51 13.49
C TRP A 90 12.93 -7.25 12.65
N ALA A 91 13.27 -6.73 11.47
CA ALA A 91 14.27 -7.36 10.61
C ALA A 91 15.63 -7.49 11.32
N ASP A 92 16.08 -6.43 11.97
CA ASP A 92 17.36 -6.38 12.68
C ASP A 92 17.36 -7.35 13.88
N ASN A 93 16.29 -7.38 14.67
CA ASN A 93 16.15 -8.26 15.84
C ASN A 93 16.08 -9.76 15.46
N HIS A 94 15.59 -10.06 14.27
CA HIS A 94 15.46 -11.44 13.77
C HIS A 94 16.55 -11.85 12.75
N GLY A 95 17.57 -11.01 12.56
CA GLY A 95 18.66 -11.29 11.62
C GLY A 95 18.18 -11.43 10.18
N ARG A 96 17.08 -10.75 9.82
CA ARG A 96 16.52 -10.75 8.46
C ARG A 96 17.06 -9.56 7.66
N PRO A 97 17.25 -9.70 6.36
CA PRO A 97 17.65 -8.58 5.52
C PRO A 97 16.52 -7.53 5.47
N GLN A 98 16.89 -6.26 5.46
CA GLN A 98 15.93 -5.15 5.28
C GLN A 98 15.46 -5.01 3.81
N THR A 99 15.84 -5.93 2.94
CA THR A 99 15.44 -5.95 1.52
C THR A 99 13.92 -6.04 1.40
N GLY A 100 13.33 -5.14 0.61
CA GLY A 100 11.89 -5.07 0.40
C GLY A 100 11.14 -4.21 1.43
N ILE A 101 11.80 -3.67 2.45
CA ILE A 101 11.22 -2.65 3.31
C ILE A 101 11.24 -1.31 2.57
N THR A 102 10.06 -0.87 2.13
CA THR A 102 9.93 0.38 1.38
C THR A 102 10.34 1.56 2.26
N GLY A 103 11.27 2.35 1.77
CA GLY A 103 11.74 3.55 2.46
C GLY A 103 12.71 3.31 3.61
N SER A 104 13.30 2.11 3.75
CA SER A 104 14.24 1.78 4.82
C SER A 104 15.39 2.81 4.96
N GLY A 105 15.93 3.29 3.85
CA GLY A 105 17.00 4.32 3.87
C GLY A 105 16.50 5.73 4.24
N PHE A 106 15.20 5.98 4.35
CA PHE A 106 14.61 7.29 4.62
C PHE A 106 13.79 7.35 5.92
N ALA A 107 13.51 6.21 6.56
CA ALA A 107 12.62 6.10 7.71
C ALA A 107 13.02 7.03 8.88
N ASN A 108 14.33 7.26 9.06
CA ASN A 108 14.90 8.12 10.10
C ASN A 108 15.31 9.50 9.61
N THR A 109 14.82 9.93 8.45
CA THR A 109 15.14 11.23 7.85
C THR A 109 13.89 12.09 7.65
N ASN A 110 14.08 13.38 7.36
CA ASN A 110 12.97 14.26 6.98
C ASN A 110 12.44 14.00 5.56
N ARG A 111 13.13 13.17 4.76
CA ARG A 111 12.74 12.81 3.40
C ARG A 111 11.86 11.56 3.43
N TRP A 112 11.07 11.37 2.37
CA TRP A 112 10.32 10.14 2.14
C TRP A 112 10.39 9.73 0.68
N VAL A 113 10.02 8.50 0.39
CA VAL A 113 10.00 7.96 -0.97
C VAL A 113 8.92 8.62 -1.81
N LYS A 114 9.15 8.79 -3.12
CA LYS A 114 8.15 9.35 -4.03
C LYS A 114 6.98 8.39 -4.27
N GLN A 115 7.29 7.11 -4.42
CA GLN A 115 6.29 6.04 -4.50
C GLN A 115 6.12 5.46 -3.10
N THR A 116 5.10 5.92 -2.41
CA THR A 116 4.85 5.52 -1.03
C THR A 116 4.25 4.11 -0.95
N PRO A 117 4.46 3.37 0.14
CA PRO A 117 3.88 2.05 0.33
C PRO A 117 2.37 2.03 0.08
N THR A 118 1.66 3.00 0.63
CA THR A 118 0.21 3.11 0.46
C THR A 118 -0.19 3.29 -1.00
N TYR A 119 0.48 4.19 -1.72
CA TYR A 119 0.19 4.41 -3.13
C TYR A 119 0.43 3.16 -3.98
N MET A 120 1.54 2.46 -3.74
CA MET A 120 1.89 1.25 -4.48
C MET A 120 0.94 0.09 -4.22
N ASN A 121 0.45 -0.06 -3.00
CA ASN A 121 -0.33 -1.22 -2.59
C ASN A 121 -1.86 -0.99 -2.63
N TRP A 122 -2.33 0.23 -2.90
CA TRP A 122 -3.75 0.56 -2.89
C TRP A 122 -4.57 -0.28 -3.89
N ALA A 123 -4.13 -0.33 -5.15
CA ALA A 123 -4.80 -1.09 -6.19
C ALA A 123 -4.79 -2.61 -5.90
N ALA A 124 -3.68 -3.13 -5.39
CA ALA A 124 -3.59 -4.53 -4.99
C ALA A 124 -4.55 -4.86 -3.82
N ALA A 125 -4.64 -3.99 -2.81
CA ALA A 125 -5.56 -4.16 -1.70
C ALA A 125 -7.03 -4.19 -2.17
N GLN A 126 -7.39 -3.41 -3.19
CA GLN A 126 -8.70 -3.46 -3.84
C GLN A 126 -8.90 -4.78 -4.61
N THR A 127 -7.92 -5.17 -5.41
CA THR A 127 -7.98 -6.41 -6.20
C THR A 127 -8.13 -7.64 -5.32
N TYR A 128 -7.46 -7.67 -4.18
CA TYR A 128 -7.58 -8.76 -3.20
C TYR A 128 -8.75 -8.57 -2.21
N GLY A 129 -9.66 -7.64 -2.49
CA GLY A 129 -10.88 -7.46 -1.70
C GLY A 129 -10.66 -7.03 -0.26
N LEU A 130 -9.47 -6.51 0.08
CA LEU A 130 -9.20 -5.92 1.41
C LEU A 130 -9.87 -4.55 1.53
N ILE A 131 -10.09 -3.89 0.40
CA ILE A 131 -10.91 -2.68 0.23
C ILE A 131 -12.10 -3.08 -0.62
N LYS A 132 -13.31 -2.99 -0.10
CA LYS A 132 -14.53 -3.49 -0.77
C LYS A 132 -15.00 -2.62 -1.94
N ASP A 133 -14.51 -1.40 -2.06
CA ASP A 133 -14.79 -0.52 -3.19
C ASP A 133 -13.64 -0.53 -4.20
N PRO A 134 -13.76 -1.23 -5.34
CA PRO A 134 -12.71 -1.32 -6.35
C PRO A 134 -12.53 -0.01 -7.15
N GLY A 135 -13.48 0.92 -7.07
CA GLY A 135 -13.42 2.21 -7.77
C GLY A 135 -12.87 3.36 -6.94
N LEU A 136 -12.70 3.16 -5.65
CA LEU A 136 -12.28 4.21 -4.74
C LEU A 136 -10.80 4.57 -4.94
N LYS A 137 -10.53 5.80 -5.40
CA LYS A 137 -9.16 6.31 -5.51
C LYS A 137 -8.64 6.73 -4.13
N LEU A 138 -7.36 6.50 -3.87
CA LEU A 138 -6.70 6.88 -2.61
C LEU A 138 -6.94 8.35 -2.24
N ASN A 139 -6.75 9.27 -3.19
CA ASN A 139 -6.97 10.71 -2.94
C ASN A 139 -8.45 11.04 -2.65
N SER A 140 -9.38 10.30 -3.25
CA SER A 140 -10.81 10.46 -2.95
C SER A 140 -11.13 9.98 -1.55
N PHE A 141 -10.56 8.86 -1.13
CA PHE A 141 -10.68 8.37 0.25
C PHE A 141 -10.17 9.40 1.26
N LEU A 142 -8.97 9.95 1.09
CA LEU A 142 -8.40 10.94 2.01
C LEU A 142 -9.29 12.20 2.12
N ARG A 143 -9.92 12.63 1.01
CA ARG A 143 -10.89 13.73 1.02
C ARG A 143 -12.17 13.36 1.76
N VAL A 144 -12.67 12.14 1.59
CA VAL A 144 -13.84 11.66 2.33
C VAL A 144 -13.54 11.67 3.83
N VAL A 145 -12.40 11.15 4.27
CA VAL A 145 -11.97 11.21 5.67
C VAL A 145 -11.91 12.64 6.20
N ALA A 146 -11.39 13.59 5.39
CA ALA A 146 -11.31 14.99 5.77
C ALA A 146 -12.69 15.67 5.93
N HIS A 147 -13.70 15.22 5.18
CA HIS A 147 -15.06 15.78 5.23
C HIS A 147 -16.01 14.96 6.11
N SER A 148 -15.58 13.82 6.62
CA SER A 148 -16.37 13.00 7.54
C SER A 148 -16.50 13.71 8.89
N LYS A 149 -17.62 13.48 9.58
CA LYS A 149 -17.76 13.97 10.96
C LYS A 149 -16.76 13.22 11.84
N PRO A 150 -16.10 13.90 12.78
CA PRO A 150 -15.31 13.22 13.81
C PRO A 150 -16.20 12.17 14.47
N LYS A 151 -15.66 10.98 14.75
CA LYS A 151 -16.40 9.97 15.53
C LYS A 151 -16.73 10.60 16.88
N ALA A 152 -18.00 10.83 17.10
CA ALA A 152 -18.52 11.29 18.39
C ALA A 152 -18.36 10.14 19.42
N THR A 153 -18.43 10.50 20.69
CA THR A 153 -18.32 9.62 21.85
C THR A 153 -19.20 8.36 21.75
N PRO A 154 -18.93 7.29 22.52
CA PRO A 154 -19.62 5.98 22.41
C PRO A 154 -21.14 5.99 22.51
N GLU A 155 -21.75 7.11 22.91
CA GLU A 155 -23.19 7.27 23.03
C GLU A 155 -23.90 7.58 21.71
N ASP A 156 -23.18 7.92 20.64
CA ASP A 156 -23.72 8.26 19.32
C ASP A 156 -23.63 7.12 18.28
N GLU A 157 -23.28 5.89 18.70
CA GLU A 157 -23.10 4.75 17.79
C GLU A 157 -24.41 4.28 17.10
N GLU A 158 -25.60 4.67 17.59
CA GLU A 158 -26.87 4.21 17.02
C GLU A 158 -27.28 4.91 15.71
N PHE A 159 -26.63 6.02 15.31
CA PHE A 159 -27.07 6.81 14.14
C PHE A 159 -25.97 7.28 13.19
N SER A 160 -24.73 6.85 13.32
CA SER A 160 -23.70 7.21 12.34
C SER A 160 -23.55 6.12 11.29
N ASP A 161 -24.33 6.21 10.23
CA ASP A 161 -23.97 5.64 8.91
C ASP A 161 -22.65 6.27 8.45
N SER A 162 -21.53 5.82 9.02
CA SER A 162 -20.23 6.21 8.49
C SER A 162 -20.09 5.55 7.12
N PHE A 163 -19.91 6.35 6.07
CA PHE A 163 -19.69 5.93 4.68
C PHE A 163 -18.67 4.77 4.56
N THR A 164 -17.86 4.58 5.58
CA THR A 164 -16.72 3.66 5.64
C THR A 164 -16.96 2.44 6.53
N SER A 165 -18.10 2.33 7.24
CA SER A 165 -18.40 1.21 8.16
C SER A 165 -18.58 -0.13 7.46
N GLY A 166 -17.96 -0.42 6.43
CA GLY A 166 -17.99 -1.69 5.69
C GLY A 166 -16.94 -1.75 4.61
N LEU A 167 -16.14 -0.68 4.48
CA LEU A 167 -15.12 -0.57 3.43
C LEU A 167 -13.98 -1.58 3.62
N TRP A 168 -13.61 -1.84 4.86
CA TRP A 168 -12.45 -2.65 5.21
C TRP A 168 -12.80 -4.11 5.40
N ASN A 169 -12.07 -4.98 4.72
CA ASN A 169 -12.18 -6.43 4.84
C ASN A 169 -10.83 -7.00 5.27
N VAL A 170 -10.54 -6.88 6.56
CA VAL A 170 -9.27 -7.32 7.14
C VAL A 170 -9.51 -8.01 8.48
N PRO A 171 -8.61 -8.90 8.94
CA PRO A 171 -8.70 -9.50 10.27
C PRO A 171 -8.55 -8.42 11.34
N LEU A 172 -9.62 -8.16 12.10
CA LEU A 172 -9.65 -7.06 13.07
C LEU A 172 -8.63 -7.26 14.20
N GLU A 173 -8.41 -8.50 14.62
CA GLU A 173 -7.40 -8.79 15.66
C GLU A 173 -5.99 -8.40 15.20
N CYS A 174 -5.62 -8.74 13.96
CA CYS A 174 -4.34 -8.35 13.39
C CYS A 174 -4.21 -6.82 13.26
N TYR A 175 -5.31 -6.15 12.90
CA TYR A 175 -5.36 -4.69 12.89
C TYR A 175 -5.12 -4.08 14.27
N PHE A 176 -5.78 -4.58 15.32
CA PHE A 176 -5.59 -4.06 16.67
C PHE A 176 -4.19 -4.33 17.22
N GLN A 177 -3.61 -5.50 16.93
CA GLN A 177 -2.22 -5.81 17.27
C GLN A 177 -1.25 -4.85 16.57
N TRP A 178 -1.43 -4.63 15.28
CA TRP A 178 -0.64 -3.66 14.50
C TRP A 178 -0.78 -2.24 15.07
N LYS A 179 -2.00 -1.79 15.35
CA LYS A 179 -2.28 -0.46 15.91
C LYS A 179 -1.59 -0.28 17.27
N ALA A 180 -1.68 -1.26 18.13
CA ALA A 180 -1.04 -1.24 19.45
C ALA A 180 0.50 -1.20 19.34
N ALA A 181 1.09 -2.01 18.45
CA ALA A 181 2.53 -2.02 18.20
C ALA A 181 3.01 -0.66 17.66
N LEU A 182 2.28 -0.09 16.70
CA LEU A 182 2.61 1.23 16.13
C LEU A 182 2.58 2.33 17.21
N GLN A 183 1.54 2.35 18.05
CA GLN A 183 1.39 3.35 19.11
C GLN A 183 2.45 3.25 20.20
N LYS A 184 2.92 2.04 20.49
CA LYS A 184 3.97 1.79 21.48
C LYS A 184 5.39 1.90 20.91
N GLY A 185 5.54 2.01 19.59
CA GLY A 185 6.84 1.97 18.91
C GLY A 185 7.48 0.58 18.97
N GLU A 186 6.67 -0.48 19.06
CA GLU A 186 7.13 -1.87 19.06
C GLU A 186 7.40 -2.36 17.63
N GLU A 187 8.13 -3.46 17.50
CA GLU A 187 8.43 -4.06 16.21
C GLU A 187 7.18 -4.66 15.52
N ILE A 188 7.15 -4.61 14.19
CA ILE A 188 6.11 -5.22 13.37
C ILE A 188 6.77 -6.22 12.42
N SER A 189 6.29 -7.46 12.38
CA SER A 189 6.80 -8.48 11.47
C SER A 189 6.55 -8.14 10.00
N LEU A 190 7.43 -8.60 9.12
CA LEU A 190 7.22 -8.62 7.65
C LEU A 190 6.43 -9.84 7.19
N GLU A 191 6.28 -10.84 8.04
CA GLU A 191 5.60 -12.09 7.71
C GLU A 191 4.08 -11.93 7.91
N LEU A 192 3.30 -12.54 7.01
CA LEU A 192 1.85 -12.60 7.16
C LEU A 192 1.48 -13.39 8.42
N SER A 193 0.48 -12.92 9.15
CA SER A 193 -0.14 -13.75 10.18
C SER A 193 -0.90 -14.93 9.56
N PRO A 194 -1.23 -15.97 10.33
CA PRO A 194 -2.07 -17.07 9.84
C PRO A 194 -3.41 -16.58 9.29
N GLU A 195 -4.03 -15.60 9.92
CA GLU A 195 -5.32 -15.02 9.53
C GLU A 195 -5.19 -14.20 8.24
N GLU A 196 -4.19 -13.33 8.15
CA GLU A 196 -3.85 -12.56 6.93
C GLU A 196 -3.57 -13.52 5.77
N SER A 197 -2.77 -14.57 6.00
CA SER A 197 -2.42 -15.59 5.01
C SER A 197 -3.65 -16.36 4.53
N SER A 198 -4.50 -16.78 5.47
CA SER A 198 -5.75 -17.50 5.16
C SER A 198 -6.70 -16.65 4.32
N GLN A 199 -6.87 -15.38 4.69
CA GLN A 199 -7.72 -14.46 3.94
C GLN A 199 -7.21 -14.24 2.52
N LEU A 200 -5.90 -13.96 2.35
CA LEU A 200 -5.30 -13.74 1.04
C LEU A 200 -5.40 -14.99 0.15
N LYS A 201 -5.14 -16.18 0.72
CA LYS A 201 -5.28 -17.46 0.03
C LYS A 201 -6.71 -17.67 -0.48
N ASN A 202 -7.71 -17.40 0.35
CA ASN A 202 -9.11 -17.58 -0.04
C ASN A 202 -9.49 -16.71 -1.23
N VAL A 203 -9.01 -15.46 -1.28
CA VAL A 203 -9.28 -14.56 -2.40
C VAL A 203 -8.56 -15.01 -3.67
N ILE A 204 -7.29 -15.41 -3.57
CA ILE A 204 -6.49 -15.85 -4.73
C ILE A 204 -7.06 -17.17 -5.32
N CYS A 205 -7.53 -18.08 -4.48
CA CYS A 205 -8.07 -19.36 -4.94
C CYS A 205 -9.51 -19.25 -5.51
N GLN A 206 -10.18 -18.11 -5.36
CA GLN A 206 -11.53 -17.86 -5.88
C GLN A 206 -11.53 -17.07 -7.21
N GLN A 207 -10.38 -16.58 -7.66
CA GLN A 207 -10.19 -15.91 -8.95
C GLN A 207 -9.86 -16.93 -10.06
#